data_5d4d4cacc773208c0f9f0d9b65f892c7
#
_entry.id   5d4d4cacc773208c0f9f0d9b65f892c7
#
_cell.length_a   1.000
_cell.length_b   1.000
_cell.length_c   1.000
_cell.angle_alpha   90.00
_cell.angle_beta   90.00
_cell.angle_gamma   90.00
#
_symmetry.space_group_name_H-M   'P 1'
#
loop_
_entity.id
_entity.type
_entity.pdbx_description
1 polymer ?
#
loop_
_entity_poly.entity_id
_entity_poly.type
_entity_poly.pdbx_seq_one_letter_code
_entity_poly.pdbx_strand_id
1 'polypeptide(L)'
;MHALLLAQFATMPDGNDYGEPKAAQHRRGTQAIRNESWPVSDKAGGHARGIEDEPNPIDVEVRIEWADDGEQWLPGRAHRWTKSHVFVTFQDARSATGFVWVRAREARRR
;
A
#
# COMPACT_ATOMS: atom_id res chain seq x y z
N MET A 1 -6.78 12.24 13.94
CA MET A 1 -6.31 10.94 13.65
C MET A 1 -5.55 10.83 12.40
N HIS A 2 -5.90 11.62 11.41
CA HIS A 2 -5.14 11.56 10.23
C HIS A 2 -3.71 11.91 10.53
N ALA A 3 -3.50 12.88 11.36
CA ALA A 3 -2.17 13.32 11.66
C ALA A 3 -1.35 12.22 12.28
N LEU A 4 -2.00 11.38 13.05
CA LEU A 4 -1.29 10.34 13.69
C LEU A 4 -0.82 9.30 12.69
N LEU A 5 -1.67 8.96 11.75
CA LEU A 5 -1.28 8.03 10.73
C LEU A 5 -0.14 8.60 9.91
N LEU A 6 -0.25 9.85 9.54
CA LEU A 6 0.79 10.45 8.74
C LEU A 6 2.10 10.55 9.50
N ALA A 7 2.03 10.75 10.79
CA ALA A 7 3.25 10.85 11.56
C ALA A 7 4.01 9.56 11.60
N GLN A 8 3.37 8.46 11.31
CA GLN A 8 4.07 7.22 11.26
C GLN A 8 4.82 7.05 9.96
N PHE A 9 4.52 7.87 8.98
CA PHE A 9 5.16 7.73 7.71
C PHE A 9 6.44 8.54 7.72
N ALA A 10 7.49 7.95 8.18
CA ALA A 10 8.75 8.64 8.21
C ALA A 10 9.15 8.99 6.82
N THR A 11 9.76 10.10 6.66
CA THR A 11 10.24 10.49 5.36
C THR A 11 11.40 9.61 4.98
N MET A 12 11.34 9.04 3.82
CA MET A 12 12.37 8.16 3.36
C MET A 12 13.19 8.83 2.33
N PRO A 13 14.39 8.41 2.17
CA PRO A 13 15.20 8.87 1.07
C PRO A 13 14.49 8.55 -0.18
N ASP A 14 14.71 9.32 -1.13
CA ASP A 14 14.09 9.14 -2.32
C ASP A 14 14.45 7.90 -2.93
N GLY A 15 13.61 7.11 -3.01
CA GLY A 15 13.91 5.92 -3.58
C GLY A 15 13.70 5.93 -4.96
N ASN A 16 14.25 6.58 -5.60
CA ASN A 16 14.01 6.58 -6.93
C ASN A 16 14.24 5.35 -7.58
N ASP A 17 14.48 4.32 -6.96
CA ASP A 17 14.72 3.24 -7.64
C ASP A 17 13.67 2.34 -7.63
N TYR A 18 12.81 2.51 -8.40
CA TYR A 18 11.78 1.66 -8.52
C TYR A 18 12.04 0.74 -9.52
N GLY A 19 13.22 0.55 -9.81
CA GLY A 19 13.44 -0.01 -10.93
C GLY A 19 13.55 -1.42 -10.91
N GLU A 20 12.61 -2.05 -10.50
CA GLU A 20 12.63 -3.39 -10.61
C GLU A 20 12.76 -3.80 -11.97
N PRO A 21 13.46 -4.80 -12.26
CA PRO A 21 13.64 -5.27 -13.61
C PRO A 21 12.31 -5.66 -14.16
N LYS A 22 11.88 -4.97 -15.11
CA LYS A 22 10.63 -5.25 -15.70
C LYS A 22 10.58 -6.60 -16.34
N ALA A 23 11.68 -7.03 -16.83
CA ALA A 23 11.70 -8.34 -17.44
C ALA A 23 11.38 -9.42 -16.44
N ALA A 24 11.87 -9.28 -15.23
CA ALA A 24 11.57 -10.26 -14.22
C ALA A 24 10.11 -10.26 -13.86
N GLN A 25 9.54 -9.08 -13.80
CA GLN A 25 8.13 -8.98 -13.48
C GLN A 25 7.28 -9.67 -14.53
N HIS A 26 7.61 -9.48 -15.78
CA HIS A 26 6.83 -10.08 -16.82
C HIS A 26 6.92 -11.59 -16.80
N ARG A 27 8.05 -12.11 -16.48
CA ARG A 27 8.21 -13.54 -16.49
C ARG A 27 7.38 -14.22 -15.40
N ARG A 28 7.13 -13.49 -14.32
CA ARG A 28 6.45 -14.12 -13.22
C ARG A 28 4.96 -14.01 -13.25
N GLY A 29 4.46 -13.07 -13.97
CA GLY A 29 3.04 -12.84 -13.96
C GLY A 29 2.60 -12.24 -12.63
N THR A 30 1.34 -12.34 -12.30
CA THR A 30 0.83 -11.72 -11.09
C THR A 30 1.09 -12.60 -9.89
N GLN A 31 1.21 -11.96 -8.74
CA GLN A 31 1.45 -12.66 -7.49
C GLN A 31 0.50 -12.13 -6.42
N ALA A 32 0.15 -12.99 -5.51
CA ALA A 32 -0.64 -12.57 -4.37
C ALA A 32 0.23 -11.73 -3.44
N ILE A 33 -0.41 -10.86 -2.69
CA ILE A 33 0.25 -10.03 -1.69
C ILE A 33 -0.09 -10.61 -0.34
N ARG A 34 0.91 -11.15 0.33
CA ARG A 34 0.68 -11.86 1.59
C ARG A 34 0.29 -10.97 2.73
N ASN A 35 0.76 -9.75 2.74
CA ASN A 35 0.45 -8.84 3.84
C ASN A 35 -0.75 -7.93 3.55
N GLU A 36 -1.53 -8.27 2.57
CA GLU A 36 -2.76 -7.55 2.33
C GLU A 36 -3.67 -7.71 3.54
N SER A 37 -4.30 -6.62 3.96
CA SER A 37 -5.12 -6.66 5.14
C SER A 37 -6.19 -5.59 5.01
N TRP A 38 -7.43 -6.00 4.93
CA TRP A 38 -8.54 -5.08 4.75
C TRP A 38 -9.04 -4.60 6.10
N PRO A 39 -9.50 -3.35 6.17
CA PRO A 39 -10.08 -2.89 7.43
C PRO A 39 -11.36 -3.64 7.72
N VAL A 40 -11.68 -3.73 8.99
CA VAL A 40 -12.88 -4.42 9.41
C VAL A 40 -14.08 -3.61 8.97
N SER A 41 -15.02 -4.24 8.28
CA SER A 41 -16.21 -3.55 7.87
C SER A 41 -17.25 -3.66 8.95
N ASP A 42 -18.20 -2.75 8.95
CA ASP A 42 -19.25 -2.85 9.91
C ASP A 42 -20.19 -3.95 9.48
N LYS A 43 -21.07 -4.30 10.36
CA LYS A 43 -21.87 -5.45 10.11
C LYS A 43 -22.77 -5.34 8.98
N ALA A 44 -23.20 -4.21 8.70
CA ALA A 44 -24.20 -4.12 7.72
C ALA A 44 -23.72 -4.07 6.35
N GLY A 45 -22.54 -3.71 6.13
CA GLY A 45 -22.36 -3.47 4.79
C GLY A 45 -21.18 -3.76 4.14
N GLY A 46 -20.34 -4.07 4.82
CA GLY A 46 -19.16 -4.30 4.16
C GLY A 46 -18.36 -3.05 3.91
N HIS A 47 -18.75 -1.97 4.51
CA HIS A 47 -17.93 -0.77 4.41
C HIS A 47 -17.19 -0.60 5.71
N ALA A 48 -15.93 -0.36 5.64
CA ALA A 48 -15.15 -0.13 6.83
C ALA A 48 -15.53 1.20 7.46
N ARG A 49 -15.60 1.22 8.76
CA ARG A 49 -15.91 2.46 9.45
C ARG A 49 -14.68 3.32 9.55
N GLY A 50 -14.87 4.59 9.54
CA GLY A 50 -13.79 5.52 9.76
C GLY A 50 -12.84 5.65 8.59
N ILE A 51 -13.28 5.32 7.40
CA ILE A 51 -12.45 5.54 6.24
C ILE A 51 -12.39 7.02 5.94
N GLU A 52 -11.18 7.49 5.77
CA GLU A 52 -10.94 8.87 5.39
C GLU A 52 -10.42 8.88 3.99
N ASP A 53 -11.05 9.66 3.13
CA ASP A 53 -10.60 9.82 1.77
C ASP A 53 -9.74 11.06 1.68
N GLU A 54 -8.62 10.93 1.05
CA GLU A 54 -7.75 12.07 0.90
C GLU A 54 -7.85 12.59 -0.52
N PRO A 55 -8.37 13.77 -0.72
CA PRO A 55 -8.50 14.31 -2.07
C PRO A 55 -7.18 14.45 -2.76
N ASN A 56 -6.12 14.66 -1.99
CA ASN A 56 -4.80 14.76 -2.58
C ASN A 56 -3.99 13.59 -2.06
N PRO A 57 -3.87 12.54 -2.84
CA PRO A 57 -3.15 11.36 -2.36
C PRO A 57 -1.75 11.69 -1.88
N ILE A 58 -1.31 10.96 -0.90
CA ILE A 58 -0.04 11.23 -0.24
C ILE A 58 0.99 10.23 -0.74
N ASP A 59 2.16 10.74 -1.11
CA ASP A 59 3.23 9.86 -1.56
C ASP A 59 3.76 9.05 -0.40
N VAL A 60 3.80 7.75 -0.58
CA VAL A 60 4.26 6.84 0.45
C VAL A 60 5.12 5.76 -0.15
N GLU A 61 5.77 5.00 0.71
CA GLU A 61 6.32 3.72 0.33
C GLU A 61 5.52 2.69 1.05
N VAL A 62 5.15 1.65 0.35
CA VAL A 62 4.35 0.60 0.94
C VAL A 62 5.15 -0.69 0.92
N ARG A 63 5.10 -1.42 2.02
CA ARG A 63 5.77 -2.70 2.10
C ARG A 63 4.84 -3.74 1.51
N ILE A 64 5.30 -4.42 0.51
CA ILE A 64 4.53 -5.47 -0.13
C ILE A 64 5.26 -6.77 0.07
N GLU A 65 4.56 -7.76 0.55
CA GLU A 65 5.13 -9.05 0.71
C GLU A 65 4.57 -9.94 -0.38
N TRP A 66 5.32 -10.10 -1.44
CA TRP A 66 4.87 -10.88 -2.58
C TRP A 66 4.92 -12.37 -2.26
N ALA A 67 4.00 -13.10 -2.81
CA ALA A 67 3.95 -14.54 -2.55
C ALA A 67 5.23 -15.23 -2.97
N ASP A 68 5.78 -14.83 -4.11
CA ASP A 68 6.97 -15.47 -4.61
C ASP A 68 8.23 -14.66 -4.41
N ASP A 69 8.15 -13.37 -4.61
CA ASP A 69 9.34 -12.53 -4.61
C ASP A 69 9.69 -11.95 -3.26
N GLY A 70 8.89 -12.17 -2.27
CA GLY A 70 9.22 -11.70 -0.93
C GLY A 70 8.91 -10.23 -0.72
N GLU A 71 9.57 -9.67 0.24
CA GLU A 71 9.25 -8.32 0.70
C GLU A 71 9.95 -7.26 -0.12
N GLN A 72 9.24 -6.20 -0.43
CA GLN A 72 9.82 -5.04 -1.07
C GLN A 72 9.07 -3.81 -0.62
N TRP A 73 9.78 -2.68 -0.55
CA TRP A 73 9.13 -1.40 -0.30
C TRP A 73 9.03 -0.70 -1.64
N LEU A 74 7.81 -0.36 -2.03
CA LEU A 74 7.54 0.20 -3.33
C LEU A 74 6.88 1.57 -3.21
N PRO A 75 7.13 2.45 -4.17
CA PRO A 75 6.47 3.74 -4.13
C PRO A 75 4.99 3.59 -4.44
N GLY A 76 4.19 4.37 -3.79
CA GLY A 76 2.77 4.34 -4.00
C GLY A 76 2.12 5.62 -3.51
N ARG A 77 0.81 5.65 -3.54
CA ARG A 77 0.05 6.78 -3.06
C ARG A 77 -1.06 6.33 -2.16
N ALA A 78 -1.15 6.94 -1.00
CA ALA A 78 -2.20 6.65 -0.04
C ALA A 78 -3.40 7.51 -0.35
N HIS A 79 -4.54 6.89 -0.57
CA HIS A 79 -5.76 7.57 -0.93
C HIS A 79 -6.78 7.56 0.19
N ARG A 80 -6.79 6.55 1.01
CA ARG A 80 -7.77 6.39 2.08
C ARG A 80 -7.10 5.75 3.26
N TRP A 81 -7.63 5.97 4.42
CA TRP A 81 -7.11 5.27 5.58
C TRP A 81 -8.15 5.23 6.69
N THR A 82 -7.91 4.32 7.60
CA THR A 82 -8.63 4.23 8.85
C THR A 82 -7.60 4.38 9.95
N LYS A 83 -7.97 4.13 11.16
CA LYS A 83 -7.00 4.18 12.24
C LYS A 83 -5.94 3.12 12.12
N SER A 84 -6.26 2.03 11.48
CA SER A 84 -5.37 0.88 11.47
C SER A 84 -4.89 0.46 10.09
N HIS A 85 -5.51 0.94 9.03
CA HIS A 85 -5.22 0.46 7.69
C HIS A 85 -5.10 1.62 6.70
N VAL A 86 -4.42 1.36 5.60
CA VAL A 86 -4.26 2.36 4.57
C VAL A 86 -4.45 1.71 3.20
N PHE A 87 -5.11 2.43 2.33
CA PHE A 87 -5.34 1.98 0.96
C PHE A 87 -4.35 2.69 0.06
N VAL A 88 -3.55 1.92 -0.63
CA VAL A 88 -2.46 2.45 -1.43
C VAL A 88 -2.57 1.97 -2.85
N THR A 89 -2.33 2.86 -3.80
CA THR A 89 -2.20 2.47 -5.21
C THR A 89 -0.73 2.48 -5.58
N PHE A 90 -0.35 1.62 -6.46
CA PHE A 90 1.02 1.55 -6.90
C PHE A 90 1.07 0.87 -8.27
N GLN A 91 2.20 0.97 -8.93
CA GLN A 91 2.35 0.38 -10.25
C GLN A 91 3.38 -0.71 -10.20
N ASP A 92 2.95 -1.91 -10.45
CA ASP A 92 3.86 -3.03 -10.50
C ASP A 92 3.16 -4.15 -11.26
N ALA A 93 3.84 -4.73 -12.22
CA ALA A 93 3.22 -5.74 -13.07
C ALA A 93 2.82 -7.00 -12.30
N ARG A 94 3.37 -7.22 -11.13
CA ARG A 94 3.00 -8.36 -10.32
C ARG A 94 1.65 -8.19 -9.64
N SER A 95 1.15 -6.97 -9.56
CA SER A 95 -0.14 -6.75 -8.94
C SER A 95 -1.23 -6.79 -9.98
N ALA A 96 -2.23 -7.60 -9.75
CA ALA A 96 -3.34 -7.69 -10.69
C ALA A 96 -4.20 -6.44 -10.67
N THR A 97 -4.24 -5.73 -9.56
CA THR A 97 -5.15 -4.60 -9.41
C THR A 97 -4.49 -3.26 -9.33
N GLY A 98 -3.25 -3.22 -8.91
CA GLY A 98 -2.57 -1.93 -8.73
C GLY A 98 -2.93 -1.23 -7.45
N PHE A 99 -3.60 -1.90 -6.54
CA PHE A 99 -3.90 -1.31 -5.24
C PHE A 99 -3.91 -2.37 -4.16
N VAL A 100 -3.80 -1.91 -2.93
CA VAL A 100 -3.79 -2.83 -1.80
C VAL A 100 -4.20 -2.10 -0.54
N TRP A 101 -4.90 -2.80 0.33
CA TRP A 101 -5.11 -2.35 1.70
C TRP A 101 -4.11 -3.07 2.56
N VAL A 102 -3.39 -2.33 3.37
CA VAL A 102 -2.43 -2.91 4.31
C VAL A 102 -2.59 -2.24 5.65
N ARG A 103 -2.00 -2.82 6.67
CA ARG A 103 -2.00 -2.17 7.98
C ARG A 103 -1.18 -0.91 7.90
N ALA A 104 -1.51 0.07 8.71
CA ALA A 104 -0.87 1.38 8.64
C ALA A 104 0.66 1.28 8.78
N ARG A 105 1.13 0.34 9.55
CA ARG A 105 2.57 0.20 9.73
C ARG A 105 3.29 -0.31 8.50
N GLU A 106 2.54 -0.76 7.50
CA GLU A 106 3.14 -1.24 6.27
C GLU A 106 3.33 -0.13 5.24
N ALA A 107 3.02 1.09 5.60
CA ALA A 107 3.23 2.23 4.71
C ALA A 107 3.94 3.33 5.47
N ARG A 108 4.74 4.09 4.76
CA ARG A 108 5.44 5.20 5.37
C ARG A 108 5.58 6.32 4.36
N ARG A 109 5.63 7.54 4.86
CA ARG A 109 5.66 8.69 3.99
C ARG A 109 7.00 8.79 3.30
N ARG A 110 6.94 9.16 2.05
CA ARG A 110 8.16 9.37 1.27
C ARG A 110 8.69 10.75 1.44
#